data_b006b0c6b9cd8f7949313aa4922c86ae
#
_entry.id   b006b0c6b9cd8f7949313aa4922c86ae
#
_cell.length_a   1.000
_cell.length_b   1.000
_cell.length_c   1.000
_cell.angle_alpha   90.00
_cell.angle_beta   90.00
_cell.angle_gamma   90.00
#
_symmetry.space_group_name_H-M   'P 1'
#
loop_
_entity.id
_entity.type
_entity.pdbx_description
1 polymer ?
#
loop_
_entity_poly.entity_id
_entity_poly.type
_entity_poly.pdbx_seq_one_letter_code
_entity_poly.pdbx_strand_id
1 'polypeptide(L)'
;SIFRYMWRYRTKKLLPMLRAWGPYTAHLGMMLILIGYCLSYGLGTEDSITLQEGERKLAGNFVLELEKVTMNSGPDEMACIPKCTAFIRLIENDDDVVIDDQISKRREGNQETTQIYLKHQIHRDLYITLSSVTSEGGENSATIIVREIPGIILVWTGTLFTILGMLLTMVTEWKPGKKWLRNIGK
;
A
#
# COMPACT_ATOMS: atom_id res chain seq x y z
N SER A 1 37.88 -25.46 -22.55
CA SER A 1 38.06 -24.11 -23.09
C SER A 1 36.94 -23.59 -23.99
N ILE A 2 36.11 -24.48 -24.56
CA ILE A 2 34.94 -24.15 -25.41
C ILE A 2 33.87 -23.39 -24.63
N PHE A 3 33.68 -23.71 -23.37
CA PHE A 3 32.68 -23.06 -22.49
C PHE A 3 32.98 -21.57 -22.26
N ARG A 4 34.25 -21.18 -22.10
CA ARG A 4 34.70 -19.78 -22.02
C ARG A 4 34.46 -19.01 -23.32
N TYR A 5 34.62 -19.69 -24.48
CA TYR A 5 34.41 -19.09 -25.78
C TYR A 5 32.92 -18.84 -26.05
N MET A 6 32.06 -19.81 -25.75
CA MET A 6 30.59 -19.69 -25.85
C MET A 6 30.03 -18.61 -24.90
N TRP A 7 30.53 -18.53 -23.66
CA TRP A 7 30.14 -17.48 -22.70
C TRP A 7 30.53 -16.10 -23.22
N ARG A 8 31.74 -15.96 -23.77
CA ARG A 8 32.23 -14.68 -24.29
C ARG A 8 31.49 -14.22 -25.56
N TYR A 9 30.99 -15.14 -26.36
CA TYR A 9 30.23 -14.85 -27.59
C TYR A 9 28.79 -14.49 -27.26
N ARG A 10 28.19 -15.15 -26.28
CA ARG A 10 26.85 -14.90 -25.78
C ARG A 10 26.75 -13.54 -25.08
N THR A 11 27.72 -13.18 -24.28
CA THR A 11 27.78 -11.89 -23.60
C THR A 11 27.98 -10.71 -24.55
N LYS A 12 28.70 -10.89 -25.67
CA LYS A 12 28.89 -9.81 -26.66
C LYS A 12 27.60 -9.38 -27.36
N LYS A 13 26.61 -10.27 -27.52
CA LYS A 13 25.31 -9.96 -28.12
C LYS A 13 24.28 -9.52 -27.06
N LEU A 14 24.37 -10.04 -25.84
CA LEU A 14 23.44 -9.73 -24.75
C LEU A 14 23.65 -8.31 -24.20
N LEU A 15 24.90 -7.86 -24.05
CA LEU A 15 25.17 -6.53 -23.48
C LEU A 15 24.53 -5.37 -24.27
N PRO A 16 24.71 -5.27 -25.62
CA PRO A 16 24.06 -4.21 -26.38
C PRO A 16 22.53 -4.32 -26.37
N MET A 17 21.99 -5.54 -26.32
CA MET A 17 20.56 -5.77 -26.20
C MET A 17 20.03 -5.29 -24.83
N LEU A 18 20.68 -5.68 -23.73
CA LEU A 18 20.33 -5.22 -22.37
C LEU A 18 20.45 -3.70 -22.26
N ARG A 19 21.45 -3.09 -22.89
CA ARG A 19 21.63 -1.64 -22.93
C ARG A 19 20.45 -0.92 -23.60
N ALA A 20 19.93 -1.49 -24.68
CA ALA A 20 18.78 -0.93 -25.37
C ALA A 20 17.50 -1.10 -24.55
N TRP A 21 17.33 -2.24 -23.86
CA TRP A 21 16.11 -2.54 -23.10
C TRP A 21 16.00 -1.77 -21.77
N GLY A 22 17.11 -1.38 -21.14
CA GLY A 22 17.10 -0.67 -19.87
C GLY A 22 16.20 0.57 -19.89
N PRO A 23 16.43 1.56 -20.77
CA PRO A 23 15.57 2.76 -20.85
C PRO A 23 14.11 2.44 -21.15
N TYR A 24 13.83 1.51 -22.08
CA TYR A 24 12.45 1.13 -22.41
C TYR A 24 11.73 0.49 -21.22
N THR A 25 12.41 -0.36 -20.45
CA THR A 25 11.86 -0.97 -19.24
C THR A 25 11.54 0.09 -18.18
N ALA A 26 12.43 1.08 -18.00
CA ALA A 26 12.21 2.19 -17.08
C ALA A 26 11.00 3.05 -17.50
N HIS A 27 10.90 3.39 -18.80
CA HIS A 27 9.75 4.16 -19.29
C HIS A 27 8.43 3.39 -19.19
N LEU A 28 8.44 2.08 -19.48
CA LEU A 28 7.28 1.21 -19.28
C LEU A 28 6.85 1.22 -17.80
N GLY A 29 7.82 1.12 -16.89
CA GLY A 29 7.56 1.21 -15.46
C GLY A 29 6.90 2.53 -15.07
N MET A 30 7.41 3.66 -15.54
CA MET A 30 6.80 4.98 -15.30
C MET A 30 5.36 5.07 -15.84
N MET A 31 5.11 4.54 -17.05
CA MET A 31 3.76 4.50 -17.62
C MET A 31 2.81 3.69 -16.74
N LEU A 32 3.23 2.52 -16.23
CA LEU A 32 2.43 1.71 -15.33
C LEU A 32 2.12 2.45 -14.01
N ILE A 33 3.10 3.17 -13.45
CA ILE A 33 2.89 4.00 -12.26
C ILE A 33 1.82 5.06 -12.53
N LEU A 34 1.92 5.79 -13.64
CA LEU A 34 0.96 6.83 -14.00
C LEU A 34 -0.45 6.26 -14.18
N ILE A 35 -0.58 5.14 -14.90
CA ILE A 35 -1.88 4.47 -15.10
C ILE A 35 -2.43 4.01 -13.75
N GLY A 36 -1.61 3.35 -12.92
CA GLY A 36 -2.01 2.90 -11.58
C GLY A 36 -2.47 4.06 -10.69
N TYR A 37 -1.74 5.19 -10.72
CA TYR A 37 -2.12 6.40 -10.00
C TYR A 37 -3.46 6.98 -10.49
N CYS A 38 -3.65 7.10 -11.80
CA CYS A 38 -4.91 7.59 -12.38
C CYS A 38 -6.09 6.70 -12.00
N LEU A 39 -5.91 5.37 -12.02
CA LEU A 39 -6.94 4.44 -11.61
C LEU A 39 -7.24 4.55 -10.12
N SER A 40 -6.22 4.63 -9.27
CA SER A 40 -6.38 4.76 -7.82
C SER A 40 -7.09 6.05 -7.43
N TYR A 41 -6.78 7.16 -8.11
CA TYR A 41 -7.40 8.45 -7.84
C TYR A 41 -8.79 8.59 -8.47
N GLY A 42 -8.97 8.09 -9.70
CA GLY A 42 -10.21 8.28 -10.47
C GLY A 42 -11.32 7.26 -10.14
N LEU A 43 -10.94 6.06 -9.70
CA LEU A 43 -11.87 4.97 -9.39
C LEU A 43 -11.88 4.58 -7.91
N GLY A 44 -11.05 5.26 -7.08
CA GLY A 44 -11.08 5.07 -5.64
C GLY A 44 -12.43 5.51 -5.07
N THR A 45 -13.02 4.69 -4.20
CA THR A 45 -14.25 4.99 -3.48
C THR A 45 -13.96 5.16 -1.99
N GLU A 46 -14.67 6.08 -1.36
CA GLU A 46 -14.60 6.32 0.07
C GLU A 46 -16.03 6.43 0.61
N ASP A 47 -16.39 5.48 1.47
CA ASP A 47 -17.68 5.44 2.13
C ASP A 47 -17.50 5.65 3.63
N SER A 48 -18.34 6.52 4.20
CA SER A 48 -18.39 6.77 5.64
C SER A 48 -19.71 6.23 6.19
N ILE A 49 -19.62 5.26 7.08
CA ILE A 49 -20.78 4.61 7.67
C ILE A 49 -20.73 4.72 9.20
N THR A 50 -21.87 5.00 9.80
CA THR A 50 -22.04 4.95 11.26
C THR A 50 -22.81 3.68 11.62
N LEU A 51 -22.23 2.88 12.51
CA LEU A 51 -22.75 1.60 12.99
C LEU A 51 -22.96 1.66 14.48
N GLN A 52 -24.05 1.06 14.95
CA GLN A 52 -24.27 0.75 16.37
C GLN A 52 -23.69 -0.64 16.69
N GLU A 53 -23.45 -0.92 17.98
CA GLU A 53 -22.98 -2.25 18.39
C GLU A 53 -24.00 -3.33 17.97
N GLY A 54 -23.51 -4.37 17.28
CA GLY A 54 -24.33 -5.45 16.70
C GLY A 54 -25.01 -5.13 15.36
N GLU A 55 -24.84 -3.91 14.84
CA GLU A 55 -25.43 -3.51 13.57
C GLU A 55 -24.56 -3.94 12.37
N ARG A 56 -25.24 -4.34 11.28
CA ARG A 56 -24.61 -4.68 9.98
C ARG A 56 -25.04 -3.68 8.92
N LYS A 57 -24.07 -3.10 8.21
CA LYS A 57 -24.33 -2.21 7.08
C LYS A 57 -23.45 -2.56 5.89
N LEU A 58 -23.97 -2.31 4.70
CA LEU A 58 -23.23 -2.41 3.47
C LEU A 58 -22.35 -1.17 3.28
N ALA A 59 -21.05 -1.39 3.06
CA ALA A 59 -20.08 -0.37 2.71
C ALA A 59 -19.41 -0.78 1.39
N GLY A 60 -19.78 -0.14 0.29
CA GLY A 60 -19.36 -0.55 -1.04
C GLY A 60 -19.78 -1.98 -1.35
N ASN A 61 -18.82 -2.88 -1.55
CA ASN A 61 -19.04 -4.29 -1.84
C ASN A 61 -18.91 -5.21 -0.61
N PHE A 62 -18.78 -4.63 0.58
CA PHE A 62 -18.55 -5.36 1.82
C PHE A 62 -19.68 -5.12 2.81
N VAL A 63 -19.98 -6.13 3.61
CA VAL A 63 -20.84 -5.97 4.77
C VAL A 63 -19.94 -5.83 6.00
N LEU A 64 -20.10 -4.71 6.70
CA LEU A 64 -19.42 -4.45 7.97
C LEU A 64 -20.38 -4.66 9.12
N GLU A 65 -19.93 -5.42 10.12
CA GLU A 65 -20.58 -5.60 11.41
C GLU A 65 -19.71 -4.99 12.50
N LEU A 66 -20.29 -4.16 13.34
CA LEU A 66 -19.64 -3.64 14.53
C LEU A 66 -19.96 -4.56 15.71
N GLU A 67 -18.97 -5.34 16.16
CA GLU A 67 -19.20 -6.24 17.29
C GLU A 67 -19.25 -5.52 18.62
N LYS A 68 -18.24 -4.70 18.88
CA LYS A 68 -18.10 -4.01 20.18
C LYS A 68 -17.22 -2.77 20.05
N VAL A 69 -17.54 -1.78 20.84
CA VAL A 69 -16.71 -0.58 21.01
C VAL A 69 -16.21 -0.52 22.45
N THR A 70 -14.92 -0.37 22.64
CA THR A 70 -14.34 -0.14 23.96
C THR A 70 -13.70 1.24 24.00
N MET A 71 -14.09 2.02 25.00
CA MET A 71 -13.48 3.30 25.32
C MET A 71 -12.64 3.10 26.59
N ASN A 72 -11.32 3.13 26.48
CA ASN A 72 -10.44 3.12 27.64
C ASN A 72 -10.16 4.55 28.07
N SER A 73 -10.86 5.00 29.11
CA SER A 73 -10.42 6.14 29.90
C SER A 73 -9.28 5.65 30.77
N GLY A 74 -8.05 6.14 30.56
CA GLY A 74 -6.92 5.78 31.43
C GLY A 74 -7.20 6.19 32.89
N PRO A 75 -6.54 5.53 33.88
CA PRO A 75 -6.75 5.81 35.30
C PRO A 75 -6.26 7.20 35.73
N ASP A 76 -5.54 7.91 34.89
CA ASP A 76 -5.09 9.27 35.17
C ASP A 76 -6.11 10.27 34.61
N GLU A 77 -6.97 10.75 35.47
CA GLU A 77 -7.95 11.84 35.23
C GLU A 77 -7.29 13.12 34.66
N MET A 78 -5.97 13.25 34.71
CA MET A 78 -5.21 14.42 34.24
C MET A 78 -4.74 14.33 32.80
N ALA A 79 -4.79 13.17 32.19
CA ALA A 79 -4.47 12.94 30.77
C ALA A 79 -5.63 12.22 30.11
N CYS A 80 -6.69 12.97 29.79
CA CYS A 80 -7.80 12.46 28.96
C CYS A 80 -7.31 12.10 27.57
N ILE A 81 -6.75 10.90 27.42
CA ILE A 81 -6.43 10.32 26.13
C ILE A 81 -7.43 9.16 25.93
N PRO A 82 -8.62 9.41 25.39
CA PRO A 82 -9.52 8.31 25.09
C PRO A 82 -8.90 7.45 23.98
N LYS A 83 -8.49 6.24 24.33
CA LYS A 83 -8.22 5.21 23.34
C LYS A 83 -9.55 4.53 23.03
N CYS A 84 -10.07 4.77 21.84
CA CYS A 84 -11.25 4.07 21.34
C CYS A 84 -10.81 2.89 20.50
N THR A 85 -11.36 1.73 20.77
CA THR A 85 -11.11 0.52 19.98
C THR A 85 -12.45 -0.03 19.52
N ALA A 86 -12.60 -0.20 18.21
CA ALA A 86 -13.76 -0.84 17.62
C ALA A 86 -13.35 -2.22 17.08
N PHE A 87 -14.12 -3.23 17.43
CA PHE A 87 -14.00 -4.59 16.90
C PHE A 87 -14.97 -4.71 15.74
N ILE A 88 -14.44 -4.94 14.54
CA ILE A 88 -15.22 -5.03 13.32
C ILE A 88 -15.08 -6.40 12.70
N ARG A 89 -16.20 -6.87 12.13
CA ARG A 89 -16.22 -8.08 11.28
C ARG A 89 -16.52 -7.65 9.86
N LEU A 90 -15.65 -8.05 8.95
CA LEU A 90 -15.82 -7.83 7.51
C LEU A 90 -16.34 -9.12 6.87
N ILE A 91 -17.47 -9.03 6.18
CA ILE A 91 -18.11 -10.14 5.46
C ILE A 91 -18.04 -9.81 3.97
N GLU A 92 -17.38 -10.64 3.19
CA GLU A 92 -17.24 -10.50 1.73
C GLU A 92 -17.92 -11.69 1.04
N ASN A 93 -18.94 -11.42 0.19
CA ASN A 93 -19.59 -12.41 -0.69
C ASN A 93 -19.93 -13.75 -0.03
N ASP A 94 -20.94 -13.80 0.84
CA ASP A 94 -21.50 -15.02 1.48
C ASP A 94 -20.50 -15.95 2.18
N ASP A 95 -19.21 -15.80 1.99
CA ASP A 95 -18.19 -16.46 2.78
C ASP A 95 -17.91 -15.60 4.01
N ASP A 96 -18.23 -16.12 5.20
CA ASP A 96 -17.89 -15.53 6.49
C ASP A 96 -16.35 -15.42 6.63
N VAL A 97 -15.76 -14.47 5.95
CA VAL A 97 -14.37 -14.09 6.21
C VAL A 97 -14.38 -13.25 7.49
N VAL A 98 -14.39 -13.95 8.59
CA VAL A 98 -14.25 -13.35 9.91
C VAL A 98 -12.86 -12.72 9.97
N ILE A 99 -12.83 -11.42 9.84
CA ILE A 99 -11.65 -10.63 10.16
C ILE A 99 -11.90 -10.07 11.54
N ASP A 100 -11.41 -10.76 12.54
CA ASP A 100 -11.30 -10.25 13.90
C ASP A 100 -10.15 -9.25 13.94
N ASP A 101 -10.39 -8.03 13.54
CA ASP A 101 -9.36 -6.99 13.67
C ASP A 101 -9.85 -5.81 14.47
N GLN A 102 -8.89 -5.21 15.18
CA GLN A 102 -9.13 -4.07 16.06
C GLN A 102 -8.69 -2.80 15.36
N ILE A 103 -9.64 -1.93 15.12
CA ILE A 103 -9.33 -0.57 14.67
C ILE A 103 -9.30 0.32 15.90
N SER A 104 -8.19 1.00 16.15
CA SER A 104 -8.09 1.90 17.29
C SER A 104 -7.74 3.31 16.87
N LYS A 105 -8.37 4.28 17.56
CA LYS A 105 -8.02 5.68 17.45
C LYS A 105 -7.55 6.16 18.84
N ARG A 106 -6.35 6.70 18.89
CA ARG A 106 -5.75 7.24 20.10
C ARG A 106 -5.45 8.72 19.89
N ARG A 107 -5.86 9.54 20.83
CA ARG A 107 -5.50 10.95 20.83
C ARG A 107 -4.46 11.19 21.92
N GLU A 108 -3.30 11.71 21.54
CA GLU A 108 -2.20 12.03 22.46
C GLU A 108 -1.87 13.53 22.32
N GLY A 109 -2.41 14.33 23.22
CA GLY A 109 -2.35 15.79 23.11
C GLY A 109 -3.07 16.30 21.85
N ASN A 110 -2.31 16.96 20.96
CA ASN A 110 -2.83 17.44 19.67
C ASN A 110 -2.63 16.45 18.52
N GLN A 111 -2.00 15.29 18.76
CA GLN A 111 -1.80 14.28 17.73
C GLN A 111 -2.84 13.16 17.86
N GLU A 112 -3.48 12.84 16.75
CA GLU A 112 -4.37 11.70 16.63
C GLU A 112 -3.62 10.59 15.88
N THR A 113 -3.48 9.44 16.53
CA THR A 113 -2.93 8.24 15.92
C THR A 113 -4.07 7.28 15.66
N THR A 114 -4.28 6.95 14.41
CA THR A 114 -5.29 5.98 13.99
C THR A 114 -4.63 4.71 13.52
N GLN A 115 -5.04 3.59 14.10
CA GLN A 115 -4.63 2.28 13.63
C GLN A 115 -5.56 1.88 12.48
N ILE A 116 -4.97 1.63 11.31
CA ILE A 116 -5.68 1.34 10.07
C ILE A 116 -5.67 -0.16 9.84
N TYR A 117 -6.81 -0.72 9.50
CA TYR A 117 -6.86 -2.06 8.93
C TYR A 117 -6.61 -1.98 7.43
N LEU A 118 -5.67 -2.80 6.94
CA LEU A 118 -5.29 -2.84 5.53
C LEU A 118 -5.41 -4.28 5.01
N LYS A 119 -6.30 -4.51 4.07
CA LYS A 119 -6.40 -5.78 3.33
C LYS A 119 -5.89 -5.59 1.90
N HIS A 120 -4.79 -6.25 1.60
CA HIS A 120 -4.26 -6.30 0.24
C HIS A 120 -5.00 -7.34 -0.60
N GLN A 121 -5.56 -6.91 -1.72
CA GLN A 121 -6.12 -7.77 -2.75
C GLN A 121 -5.40 -7.53 -4.08
N ILE A 122 -5.43 -8.51 -4.99
CA ILE A 122 -4.71 -8.42 -6.27
C ILE A 122 -5.17 -7.21 -7.10
N HIS A 123 -6.45 -6.85 -7.02
CA HIS A 123 -7.03 -5.79 -7.87
C HIS A 123 -7.24 -4.47 -7.11
N ARG A 124 -7.31 -4.51 -5.78
CA ARG A 124 -7.61 -3.35 -4.94
C ARG A 124 -7.05 -3.53 -3.54
N ASP A 125 -6.72 -2.43 -2.90
CA ASP A 125 -6.44 -2.38 -1.47
C ASP A 125 -7.64 -1.79 -0.74
N LEU A 126 -7.99 -2.42 0.38
CA LEU A 126 -9.07 -1.99 1.24
C LEU A 126 -8.49 -1.40 2.53
N TYR A 127 -8.81 -0.13 2.79
CA TYR A 127 -8.45 0.58 4.01
C TYR A 127 -9.69 0.79 4.85
N ILE A 128 -9.63 0.39 6.11
CA ILE A 128 -10.71 0.62 7.06
C ILE A 128 -10.14 1.40 8.24
N THR A 129 -10.76 2.54 8.54
CA THR A 129 -10.31 3.44 9.60
C THR A 129 -11.45 3.85 10.50
N LEU A 130 -11.16 3.99 11.80
CA LEU A 130 -12.11 4.52 12.78
C LEU A 130 -12.05 6.05 12.76
N SER A 131 -13.13 6.70 12.36
CA SER A 131 -13.24 8.16 12.33
C SER A 131 -13.58 8.73 13.69
N SER A 132 -14.70 8.31 14.26
CA SER A 132 -15.17 8.77 15.56
C SER A 132 -15.97 7.69 16.27
N VAL A 133 -16.06 7.83 17.58
CA VAL A 133 -16.93 7.02 18.44
C VAL A 133 -17.79 7.98 19.25
N THR A 134 -19.07 7.72 19.27
CA THR A 134 -20.05 8.50 20.02
C THR A 134 -20.81 7.57 20.96
N SER A 135 -21.05 8.02 22.20
CA SER A 135 -21.87 7.31 23.15
C SER A 135 -23.02 8.23 23.55
N GLU A 136 -24.19 7.92 23.07
CA GLU A 136 -25.41 8.66 23.38
C GLU A 136 -26.45 7.73 24.02
N GLY A 137 -26.97 8.10 25.18
CA GLY A 137 -28.05 7.33 25.82
C GLY A 137 -27.70 5.91 26.26
N GLY A 138 -26.42 5.56 26.33
CA GLY A 138 -25.96 4.21 26.70
C GLY A 138 -25.72 3.29 25.48
N GLU A 139 -25.99 3.76 24.29
CA GLU A 139 -25.62 3.06 23.03
C GLU A 139 -24.34 3.64 22.46
N ASN A 140 -23.41 2.75 22.14
CA ASN A 140 -22.16 3.12 21.52
C ASN A 140 -22.29 3.00 20.01
N SER A 141 -21.90 4.05 19.31
CA SER A 141 -21.84 4.05 17.85
C SER A 141 -20.42 4.41 17.38
N ALA A 142 -20.00 3.80 16.28
CA ALA A 142 -18.71 4.07 15.66
C ALA A 142 -18.91 4.50 14.20
N THR A 143 -18.25 5.58 13.81
CA THR A 143 -18.18 6.00 12.43
C THR A 143 -16.90 5.46 11.83
N ILE A 144 -17.06 4.64 10.81
CA ILE A 144 -16.00 3.92 10.12
C ILE A 144 -15.90 4.43 8.70
N ILE A 145 -14.69 4.73 8.25
CA ILE A 145 -14.41 5.11 6.87
C ILE A 145 -13.80 3.89 6.19
N VAL A 146 -14.42 3.49 5.10
CA VAL A 146 -13.98 2.41 4.21
C VAL A 146 -13.51 3.01 2.91
N ARG A 147 -12.27 2.76 2.53
CA ARG A 147 -11.68 3.28 1.31
C ARG A 147 -11.13 2.15 0.46
N GLU A 148 -11.62 2.05 -0.77
CA GLU A 148 -11.10 1.12 -1.77
C GLU A 148 -10.16 1.87 -2.73
N ILE A 149 -8.95 1.32 -2.93
CA ILE A 149 -7.95 1.88 -3.83
C ILE A 149 -7.63 0.86 -4.91
N PRO A 150 -8.28 0.94 -6.08
CA PRO A 150 -7.96 0.06 -7.21
C PRO A 150 -6.64 0.46 -7.88
N GLY A 151 -6.01 -0.47 -8.58
CA GLY A 151 -4.84 -0.20 -9.41
C GLY A 151 -3.50 -0.07 -8.68
N ILE A 152 -3.47 -0.23 -7.35
CA ILE A 152 -2.22 -0.11 -6.56
C ILE A 152 -1.16 -1.12 -7.01
N ILE A 153 -1.57 -2.30 -7.50
CA ILE A 153 -0.66 -3.32 -8.04
C ILE A 153 0.13 -2.80 -9.25
N LEU A 154 -0.47 -1.93 -10.07
CA LEU A 154 0.23 -1.33 -11.22
C LEU A 154 1.31 -0.36 -10.76
N VAL A 155 1.08 0.37 -9.66
CA VAL A 155 2.07 1.27 -9.07
C VAL A 155 3.28 0.47 -8.58
N TRP A 156 3.05 -0.62 -7.83
CA TRP A 156 4.13 -1.48 -7.35
C TRP A 156 4.89 -2.16 -8.49
N THR A 157 4.15 -2.73 -9.44
CA THR A 157 4.75 -3.38 -10.61
C THR A 157 5.55 -2.37 -11.44
N GLY A 158 4.99 -1.19 -11.68
CA GLY A 158 5.67 -0.12 -12.40
C GLY A 158 6.95 0.35 -11.69
N THR A 159 6.92 0.45 -10.36
CA THR A 159 8.10 0.79 -9.55
C THR A 159 9.20 -0.25 -9.73
N LEU A 160 8.87 -1.54 -9.67
CA LEU A 160 9.84 -2.62 -9.91
C LEU A 160 10.45 -2.55 -11.32
N PHE A 161 9.63 -2.34 -12.37
CA PHE A 161 10.12 -2.18 -13.73
C PHE A 161 11.02 -0.96 -13.88
N THR A 162 10.68 0.16 -13.24
CA THR A 162 11.50 1.38 -13.27
C THR A 162 12.86 1.14 -12.64
N ILE A 163 12.90 0.54 -11.44
CA ILE A 163 14.15 0.21 -10.75
C ILE A 163 14.99 -0.76 -11.59
N LEU A 164 14.37 -1.82 -12.12
CA LEU A 164 15.06 -2.80 -12.98
C LEU A 164 15.64 -2.14 -14.22
N GLY A 165 14.87 -1.28 -14.89
CA GLY A 165 15.33 -0.56 -16.07
C GLY A 165 16.51 0.37 -15.77
N MET A 166 16.49 1.07 -14.63
CA MET A 166 17.60 1.91 -14.18
C MET A 166 18.86 1.08 -13.88
N LEU A 167 18.69 -0.04 -13.17
CA LEU A 167 19.80 -0.94 -12.86
C LEU A 167 20.43 -1.53 -14.12
N LEU A 168 19.62 -1.95 -15.10
CA LEU A 168 20.10 -2.44 -16.40
C LEU A 168 20.91 -1.36 -17.13
N THR A 169 20.43 -0.13 -17.14
CA THR A 169 21.13 1.01 -17.76
C THR A 169 22.44 1.27 -17.03
N MET A 170 22.44 1.33 -15.70
CA MET A 170 23.63 1.59 -14.89
C MET A 170 24.71 0.53 -15.09
N VAL A 171 24.34 -0.76 -15.05
CA VAL A 171 25.28 -1.88 -15.23
C VAL A 171 25.89 -1.87 -16.65
N THR A 172 25.09 -1.52 -17.66
CA THR A 172 25.57 -1.52 -19.05
C THR A 172 26.40 -0.27 -19.40
N GLU A 173 26.22 0.84 -18.68
CA GLU A 173 27.01 2.06 -18.85
C GLU A 173 28.26 2.12 -17.98
N TRP A 174 28.34 1.26 -16.97
CA TRP A 174 29.51 1.18 -16.10
C TRP A 174 30.75 0.78 -16.90
N LYS A 175 31.46 1.77 -17.40
CA LYS A 175 32.83 1.60 -17.93
C LYS A 175 33.78 1.92 -16.79
N PRO A 176 34.42 0.90 -16.15
CA PRO A 176 35.44 1.21 -15.16
C PRO A 176 36.53 2.04 -15.85
N GLY A 177 36.70 3.22 -15.34
CA GLY A 177 37.71 4.28 -15.48
C GLY A 177 38.91 4.14 -16.42
N LYS A 178 38.77 3.60 -17.66
CA LYS A 178 39.87 3.61 -18.64
C LYS A 178 40.24 5.01 -19.15
N LYS A 179 39.41 6.01 -18.94
CA LYS A 179 39.76 7.39 -19.37
C LYS A 179 40.64 8.14 -18.37
N TRP A 180 40.60 7.79 -17.08
CA TRP A 180 41.37 8.52 -16.07
C TRP A 180 42.85 8.24 -16.10
N LEU A 181 43.25 6.99 -16.38
CA LEU A 181 44.64 6.59 -16.44
C LEU A 181 45.39 7.07 -17.71
N ARG A 182 44.68 7.54 -18.73
CA ARG A 182 45.30 8.03 -19.97
C ARG A 182 45.75 9.48 -19.89
N ASN A 183 45.27 10.24 -18.92
CA ASN A 183 45.62 11.66 -18.75
C ASN A 183 46.69 11.93 -17.70
N ILE A 184 47.17 10.90 -16.99
CA ILE A 184 48.22 11.02 -15.98
C ILE A 184 49.61 10.73 -16.58
N GLY A 185 49.63 10.22 -17.82
CA GLY A 185 50.88 9.85 -18.54
C GLY A 185 51.33 10.78 -19.68
N LYS A 186 50.91 12.08 -19.60
CA LYS A 186 51.44 13.11 -20.50
C LYS A 186 52.02 14.25 -19.69
#